data_44cae423369deac619002ef6be3713e3
#
_entry.id   44cae423369deac619002ef6be3713e3
#
_cell.length_a   1.000
_cell.length_b   1.000
_cell.length_c   1.000
_cell.angle_alpha   90.00
_cell.angle_beta   90.00
_cell.angle_gamma   90.00
#
_symmetry.space_group_name_H-M   'P 1'
#
loop_
_entity.id
_entity.type
_entity.pdbx_description
1 polymer ?
#
loop_
_entity_poly.entity_id
_entity_poly.type
_entity_poly.pdbx_seq_one_letter_code
_entity_poly.pdbx_strand_id
1 'polypeptide(L)'
;MNRTCSHFLPGARVMAFRWPPLLGVVLLYSSLLGAEPSDAEGERFFELEIRPLLATRCQKCHGPETQKGKLRLDSRAALLAGGESGPALEPGKPAESLLVDAVRHGAREMPPDGKLKDDEIASLERWIARGAPWPGSADAPPLVSGARSISDDDRRWWAFQPVRRPPLPESVDAPGANEVDRFIAARLAAEHLSPSAAAEKRTLIRRATFDLHGLPPSAEEVAAFEADDSPEAYRRLVDRLLESPRYGERWARHWLDLVRYAESDGYKQDDYRPTAWRYRDYVIDALNADKPYDRFIVEQLAGDEIAPEDPQAIVATGYLQLGIYEYNQRDVPTQWNAILNEMTDVTADVFLGQG
;
A
#
# COMPACT_ATOMS: atom_id res chain seq x y z
N MET A 1 60.96 -12.23 18.58
CA MET A 1 62.10 -11.67 17.83
C MET A 1 61.61 -10.45 17.11
N ASN A 2 62.10 -9.29 17.57
CA ASN A 2 61.83 -7.95 17.05
C ASN A 2 62.30 -7.77 15.63
N ARG A 3 61.55 -7.01 14.82
CA ARG A 3 62.14 -5.95 13.98
C ARG A 3 61.07 -4.94 13.58
N THR A 4 61.19 -3.77 14.15
CA THR A 4 60.71 -2.45 13.76
C THR A 4 61.31 -2.02 12.43
N CYS A 5 60.50 -1.37 11.56
CA CYS A 5 61.00 -0.44 10.55
C CYS A 5 60.07 0.76 10.44
N SER A 6 60.57 1.88 10.92
CA SER A 6 60.07 3.23 10.71
C SER A 6 60.43 3.71 9.31
N HIS A 7 59.54 4.37 8.60
CA HIS A 7 59.87 5.32 7.57
C HIS A 7 59.03 6.59 7.67
N PHE A 8 59.75 7.67 7.98
CA PHE A 8 59.35 9.07 7.91
C PHE A 8 59.09 9.49 6.45
N LEU A 9 58.03 10.30 6.24
CA LEU A 9 57.93 11.18 5.08
C LEU A 9 57.46 12.57 5.52
N PRO A 10 58.02 13.64 4.98
CA PRO A 10 57.82 15.00 5.43
C PRO A 10 56.81 15.79 4.59
N GLY A 11 56.12 16.70 5.26
CA GLY A 11 55.81 18.03 4.75
C GLY A 11 54.69 18.20 3.77
N ALA A 12 53.48 18.49 4.23
CA ALA A 12 52.46 19.19 3.43
C ALA A 12 52.17 20.55 4.10
N ARG A 13 52.48 21.62 3.36
CA ARG A 13 52.23 23.01 3.70
C ARG A 13 50.73 23.28 3.75
N VAL A 14 50.24 23.77 4.87
CA VAL A 14 48.91 24.34 5.05
C VAL A 14 48.88 25.72 4.43
N MET A 15 48.20 25.94 3.33
CA MET A 15 47.85 27.27 2.82
C MET A 15 46.61 27.77 3.55
N ALA A 16 46.80 28.78 4.41
CA ALA A 16 45.74 29.52 5.05
C ALA A 16 45.09 30.45 4.01
N PHE A 17 43.84 30.19 3.66
CA PHE A 17 43.02 31.09 2.88
C PHE A 17 42.28 32.04 3.83
N ARG A 18 42.64 33.31 3.80
CA ARG A 18 41.95 34.40 4.51
C ARG A 18 40.75 34.84 3.72
N TRP A 19 39.54 34.71 4.27
CA TRP A 19 38.32 35.35 3.78
C TRP A 19 38.11 36.72 4.46
N PRO A 20 37.69 37.76 3.71
CA PRO A 20 37.28 39.03 4.30
C PRO A 20 35.84 38.96 4.82
N PRO A 21 35.46 39.78 5.81
CA PRO A 21 34.12 39.81 6.34
C PRO A 21 33.22 40.70 5.46
N LEU A 22 32.10 40.14 4.94
CA LEU A 22 31.01 40.96 4.45
C LEU A 22 29.77 40.66 5.29
N LEU A 23 29.42 41.63 6.10
CA LEU A 23 28.12 41.77 6.75
C LEU A 23 27.05 41.92 5.66
N GLY A 24 26.05 41.06 5.73
CA GLY A 24 24.82 41.15 4.95
C GLY A 24 23.75 40.29 5.60
N VAL A 25 23.15 40.82 6.69
CA VAL A 25 21.96 40.19 7.31
C VAL A 25 20.78 40.41 6.39
N VAL A 26 20.41 39.41 5.64
CA VAL A 26 19.08 39.33 5.00
C VAL A 26 18.25 38.34 5.80
N LEU A 27 17.38 38.86 6.65
CA LEU A 27 16.31 38.11 7.30
C LEU A 27 15.28 37.74 6.25
N LEU A 28 15.43 36.57 5.66
CA LEU A 28 14.33 35.87 4.97
C LEU A 28 13.52 35.12 6.01
N TYR A 29 12.41 35.72 6.44
CA TYR A 29 11.32 35.02 7.11
C TYR A 29 10.73 34.04 6.13
N SER A 30 11.23 32.82 6.13
CA SER A 30 10.52 31.67 5.55
C SER A 30 9.40 31.32 6.52
N SER A 31 8.18 31.66 6.14
CA SER A 31 6.96 31.15 6.75
C SER A 31 6.94 29.62 6.53
N LEU A 32 7.58 28.88 7.41
CA LEU A 32 7.28 27.49 7.63
C LEU A 32 5.84 27.45 8.16
N LEU A 33 4.88 27.15 7.31
CA LEU A 33 3.60 26.60 7.72
C LEU A 33 3.92 25.28 8.45
N GLY A 34 4.17 25.40 9.76
CA GLY A 34 4.32 24.27 10.64
C GLY A 34 2.99 23.53 10.69
N ALA A 35 2.98 22.31 10.24
CA ALA A 35 1.99 21.36 10.72
C ALA A 35 2.08 21.39 12.25
N GLU A 36 1.01 21.72 12.95
CA GLU A 36 0.92 21.61 14.39
C GLU A 36 1.33 20.19 14.78
N PRO A 37 2.19 20.00 15.80
CA PRO A 37 2.55 18.66 16.23
C PRO A 37 1.25 17.94 16.63
N SER A 38 0.97 16.79 16.05
CA SER A 38 -0.16 15.96 16.43
C SER A 38 -0.08 15.71 17.94
N ASP A 39 -1.18 15.95 18.67
CA ASP A 39 -1.27 15.59 20.08
C ASP A 39 -1.40 14.04 20.20
N ALA A 40 -0.28 13.36 20.01
CA ALA A 40 -0.22 11.89 20.01
C ALA A 40 -0.76 11.27 21.30
N GLU A 41 -0.64 11.97 22.44
CA GLU A 41 -1.24 11.52 23.70
C GLU A 41 -2.77 11.69 23.68
N GLY A 42 -3.25 12.81 23.17
CA GLY A 42 -4.68 13.07 23.02
C GLY A 42 -5.35 12.12 22.02
N GLU A 43 -4.68 11.85 20.88
CA GLU A 43 -5.15 10.87 19.90
C GLU A 43 -5.19 9.45 20.48
N ARG A 44 -4.16 9.06 21.23
CA ARG A 44 -4.16 7.77 21.92
C ARG A 44 -5.26 7.68 22.97
N PHE A 45 -5.49 8.76 23.73
CA PHE A 45 -6.60 8.82 24.70
C PHE A 45 -7.95 8.69 24.01
N PHE A 46 -8.13 9.33 22.87
CA PHE A 46 -9.33 9.21 22.05
C PHE A 46 -9.56 7.75 21.63
N GLU A 47 -8.56 7.08 21.09
CA GLU A 47 -8.69 5.69 20.61
C GLU A 47 -9.03 4.70 21.71
N LEU A 48 -8.43 4.89 22.91
CA LEU A 48 -8.60 3.92 24.00
C LEU A 48 -9.87 4.16 24.82
N GLU A 49 -10.30 5.40 24.99
CA GLU A 49 -11.37 5.76 25.91
C GLU A 49 -12.61 6.32 25.21
N ILE A 50 -12.42 7.22 24.25
CA ILE A 50 -13.54 8.01 23.70
C ILE A 50 -14.19 7.31 22.51
N ARG A 51 -13.41 6.80 21.55
CA ARG A 51 -13.96 6.08 20.39
C ARG A 51 -14.82 4.88 20.78
N PRO A 52 -14.39 3.98 21.69
CA PRO A 52 -15.24 2.88 22.15
C PRO A 52 -16.53 3.36 22.81
N LEU A 53 -16.47 4.43 23.62
CA LEU A 53 -17.61 5.00 24.28
C LEU A 53 -18.64 5.55 23.28
N LEU A 54 -18.18 6.38 22.31
CA LEU A 54 -19.04 6.91 21.26
C LEU A 54 -19.67 5.79 20.42
N ALA A 55 -18.88 4.79 20.04
CA ALA A 55 -19.35 3.67 19.22
C ALA A 55 -20.43 2.85 19.93
N THR A 56 -20.25 2.53 21.21
CA THR A 56 -21.15 1.64 21.94
C THR A 56 -22.39 2.34 22.49
N ARG A 57 -22.28 3.62 22.90
CA ARG A 57 -23.34 4.35 23.58
C ARG A 57 -24.09 5.36 22.73
N CYS A 58 -23.49 5.84 21.62
CA CYS A 58 -24.03 6.99 20.87
C CYS A 58 -24.33 6.68 19.40
N GLN A 59 -23.43 5.95 18.69
CA GLN A 59 -23.51 5.81 17.25
C GLN A 59 -24.67 4.95 16.76
N LYS A 60 -25.27 4.12 17.60
CA LYS A 60 -26.51 3.40 17.26
C LYS A 60 -27.64 4.36 16.83
N CYS A 61 -27.68 5.57 17.41
CA CYS A 61 -28.68 6.59 17.10
C CYS A 61 -28.12 7.80 16.36
N HIS A 62 -26.82 8.06 16.49
CA HIS A 62 -26.10 9.21 15.94
C HIS A 62 -24.88 8.78 15.13
N GLY A 63 -25.02 7.74 14.31
CA GLY A 63 -24.00 7.18 13.43
C GLY A 63 -24.30 7.43 11.95
N PRO A 64 -23.58 6.74 11.05
CA PRO A 64 -23.77 6.92 9.62
C PRO A 64 -25.14 6.43 9.11
N GLU A 65 -25.69 5.36 9.70
CA GLU A 65 -26.97 4.78 9.27
C GLU A 65 -28.19 5.48 9.88
N THR A 66 -28.06 5.96 11.13
CA THR A 66 -29.15 6.60 11.85
C THR A 66 -28.68 7.95 12.41
N GLN A 67 -29.40 9.02 12.10
CA GLN A 67 -29.04 10.41 12.44
C GLN A 67 -30.17 11.10 13.16
N LYS A 68 -30.50 10.63 14.36
CA LYS A 68 -31.56 11.28 15.17
C LYS A 68 -31.17 12.73 15.51
N GLY A 69 -32.09 13.67 15.28
CA GLY A 69 -31.82 15.10 15.43
C GLY A 69 -30.80 15.65 14.43
N LYS A 70 -30.61 14.96 13.29
CA LYS A 70 -29.58 15.25 12.27
C LYS A 70 -28.15 15.30 12.82
N LEU A 71 -27.91 14.71 13.98
CA LEU A 71 -26.63 14.69 14.64
C LEU A 71 -25.87 13.40 14.28
N ARG A 72 -24.58 13.55 13.97
CA ARG A 72 -23.62 12.46 13.82
C ARG A 72 -22.48 12.62 14.82
N LEU A 73 -22.01 11.48 15.37
CA LEU A 73 -20.94 11.42 16.37
C LEU A 73 -19.83 10.44 15.95
N ASP A 74 -19.71 10.21 14.66
CA ASP A 74 -18.75 9.28 14.05
C ASP A 74 -17.55 9.99 13.39
N SER A 75 -17.53 11.32 13.38
CA SER A 75 -16.39 12.10 12.93
C SER A 75 -16.30 13.44 13.68
N ARG A 76 -15.06 13.96 13.82
CA ARG A 76 -14.84 15.27 14.46
C ARG A 76 -15.58 16.39 13.74
N ALA A 77 -15.55 16.40 12.42
CA ALA A 77 -16.25 17.41 11.61
C ALA A 77 -17.76 17.37 11.84
N ALA A 78 -18.36 16.19 11.95
CA ALA A 78 -19.79 16.05 12.23
C ALA A 78 -20.17 16.51 13.64
N LEU A 79 -19.35 16.24 14.65
CA LEU A 79 -19.54 16.75 16.01
C LEU A 79 -19.50 18.29 16.06
N LEU A 80 -18.57 18.90 15.32
CA LEU A 80 -18.43 20.36 15.23
C LEU A 80 -19.57 20.99 14.42
N ALA A 81 -20.01 20.33 13.34
CA ALA A 81 -21.18 20.78 12.57
C ALA A 81 -22.48 20.67 13.40
N GLY A 82 -22.55 19.62 14.23
CA GLY A 82 -23.69 19.38 15.11
C GLY A 82 -24.94 18.88 14.39
N GLY A 83 -26.09 19.05 15.03
CA GLY A 83 -27.39 18.66 14.53
C GLY A 83 -28.39 19.82 14.56
N GLU A 84 -29.71 19.52 14.67
CA GLU A 84 -30.79 20.52 14.73
C GLU A 84 -30.63 21.53 15.87
N SER A 85 -29.83 21.21 16.88
CA SER A 85 -29.65 22.07 18.08
C SER A 85 -28.32 22.82 18.07
N GLY A 86 -27.56 22.76 17.00
CA GLY A 86 -26.22 23.35 16.87
C GLY A 86 -25.09 22.37 17.11
N PRO A 87 -23.84 22.86 17.22
CA PRO A 87 -22.63 22.05 17.45
C PRO A 87 -22.76 21.14 18.68
N ALA A 88 -22.33 19.91 18.55
CA ALA A 88 -22.38 18.95 19.66
C ALA A 88 -21.33 19.24 20.73
N LEU A 89 -20.20 19.84 20.34
CA LEU A 89 -19.13 20.22 21.26
C LEU A 89 -18.45 21.53 20.83
N GLU A 90 -17.88 22.21 21.81
CA GLU A 90 -16.99 23.35 21.65
C GLU A 90 -15.58 22.95 22.12
N PRO A 91 -14.60 22.84 21.21
CA PRO A 91 -13.26 22.43 21.57
C PRO A 91 -12.64 23.30 22.69
N GLY A 92 -12.09 22.65 23.71
CA GLY A 92 -11.51 23.32 24.88
C GLY A 92 -12.53 23.76 25.94
N LYS A 93 -13.86 23.60 25.68
CA LYS A 93 -14.93 24.11 26.54
C LYS A 93 -15.99 23.05 26.88
N PRO A 94 -15.70 22.12 27.76
CA PRO A 94 -16.64 21.05 28.13
C PRO A 94 -17.97 21.56 28.64
N ALA A 95 -17.95 22.61 29.46
CA ALA A 95 -19.16 23.18 30.08
C ALA A 95 -20.12 23.88 29.07
N GLU A 96 -19.60 24.31 27.90
CA GLU A 96 -20.37 24.92 26.83
C GLU A 96 -20.83 23.90 25.77
N SER A 97 -20.42 22.63 25.90
CA SER A 97 -20.65 21.56 24.93
C SER A 97 -21.99 20.87 25.16
N LEU A 98 -22.91 20.88 24.16
CA LEU A 98 -24.23 20.23 24.22
C LEU A 98 -24.12 18.72 24.49
N LEU A 99 -23.05 18.07 24.03
CA LEU A 99 -22.77 16.64 24.29
C LEU A 99 -22.65 16.39 25.80
N VAL A 100 -21.90 17.23 26.52
CA VAL A 100 -21.72 17.10 27.97
C VAL A 100 -23.03 17.35 28.73
N ASP A 101 -23.77 18.38 28.36
CA ASP A 101 -25.07 18.65 28.96
C ASP A 101 -26.05 17.47 28.78
N ALA A 102 -26.09 16.91 27.58
CA ALA A 102 -26.95 15.77 27.25
C ALA A 102 -26.61 14.50 28.03
N VAL A 103 -25.29 14.12 28.16
CA VAL A 103 -24.90 12.93 28.89
C VAL A 103 -24.96 13.09 30.40
N ARG A 104 -24.98 14.32 30.91
CA ARG A 104 -25.26 14.64 32.32
C ARG A 104 -26.76 14.60 32.66
N HIS A 105 -27.61 14.42 31.66
CA HIS A 105 -29.06 14.52 31.78
C HIS A 105 -29.51 15.90 32.23
N GLY A 106 -28.96 16.96 31.61
CA GLY A 106 -29.36 18.34 31.81
C GLY A 106 -30.63 18.69 31.05
N ALA A 107 -30.56 19.53 30.02
CA ALA A 107 -31.70 19.86 29.18
C ALA A 107 -32.19 18.70 28.30
N ARG A 108 -31.35 17.66 28.09
CA ARG A 108 -31.64 16.43 27.34
C ARG A 108 -31.10 15.23 28.07
N GLU A 109 -31.80 14.11 27.97
CA GLU A 109 -31.38 12.84 28.57
C GLU A 109 -30.83 11.91 27.50
N MET A 110 -29.49 11.79 27.44
CA MET A 110 -28.77 10.91 26.52
C MET A 110 -27.69 10.10 27.22
N PRO A 111 -27.52 8.82 26.88
CA PRO A 111 -28.38 8.00 26.03
C PRO A 111 -29.74 7.69 26.69
N PRO A 112 -30.79 7.39 25.89
CA PRO A 112 -32.14 7.15 26.42
C PRO A 112 -32.27 5.83 27.21
N ASP A 113 -31.31 4.91 27.07
CA ASP A 113 -31.25 3.63 27.75
C ASP A 113 -30.54 3.68 29.12
N GLY A 114 -30.16 4.88 29.58
CA GLY A 114 -29.55 5.10 30.87
C GLY A 114 -28.35 6.05 30.84
N LYS A 115 -28.20 6.81 31.95
CA LYS A 115 -27.08 7.75 32.10
C LYS A 115 -25.73 7.08 32.02
N LEU A 116 -24.76 7.76 31.45
CA LEU A 116 -23.35 7.35 31.47
C LEU A 116 -22.82 7.34 32.92
N LYS A 117 -21.82 6.52 33.20
CA LYS A 117 -21.12 6.54 34.48
C LYS A 117 -20.34 7.86 34.61
N ASP A 118 -20.10 8.25 35.86
CA ASP A 118 -19.37 9.50 36.12
C ASP A 118 -17.95 9.51 35.58
N ASP A 119 -17.27 8.36 35.50
CA ASP A 119 -15.96 8.20 34.90
C ASP A 119 -15.99 8.33 33.37
N GLU A 120 -17.04 7.81 32.71
CA GLU A 120 -17.26 7.97 31.27
C GLU A 120 -17.53 9.46 30.90
N ILE A 121 -18.34 10.14 31.72
CA ILE A 121 -18.59 11.59 31.55
C ILE A 121 -17.29 12.39 31.74
N ALA A 122 -16.52 12.07 32.80
CA ALA A 122 -15.24 12.74 33.06
C ALA A 122 -14.23 12.52 31.92
N SER A 123 -14.25 11.35 31.28
CA SER A 123 -13.41 11.08 30.12
C SER A 123 -13.79 11.95 28.91
N LEU A 124 -15.10 12.11 28.62
CA LEU A 124 -15.57 13.02 27.56
C LEU A 124 -15.18 14.47 27.86
N GLU A 125 -15.35 14.93 29.09
CA GLU A 125 -14.98 16.30 29.48
C GLU A 125 -13.48 16.56 29.33
N ARG A 126 -12.67 15.62 29.76
CA ARG A 126 -11.21 15.69 29.63
C ARG A 126 -10.77 15.73 28.16
N TRP A 127 -11.40 14.93 27.32
CA TRP A 127 -11.14 14.91 25.86
C TRP A 127 -11.51 16.26 25.22
N ILE A 128 -12.70 16.79 25.53
CA ILE A 128 -13.14 18.10 25.02
C ILE A 128 -12.23 19.23 25.51
N ALA A 129 -11.82 19.21 26.80
CA ALA A 129 -10.92 20.19 27.39
C ALA A 129 -9.56 20.24 26.69
N ARG A 130 -9.09 19.13 26.14
CA ARG A 130 -7.87 19.04 25.31
C ARG A 130 -8.08 19.49 23.87
N GLY A 131 -9.23 20.04 23.49
CA GLY A 131 -9.52 20.47 22.12
C GLY A 131 -10.16 19.40 21.25
N ALA A 132 -10.62 18.30 21.84
CA ALA A 132 -11.23 17.17 21.16
C ALA A 132 -10.31 16.58 20.05
N PRO A 133 -9.06 16.14 20.39
CA PRO A 133 -8.17 15.53 19.43
C PRO A 133 -8.80 14.26 18.85
N TRP A 134 -8.64 14.09 17.53
CA TRP A 134 -9.25 12.99 16.79
C TRP A 134 -8.25 12.49 15.74
N PRO A 135 -7.78 11.25 15.77
CA PRO A 135 -6.81 10.72 14.81
C PRO A 135 -7.27 10.86 13.36
N GLY A 136 -6.38 11.30 12.50
CA GLY A 136 -6.66 11.49 11.08
C GLY A 136 -7.53 12.71 10.74
N SER A 137 -7.81 13.60 11.70
CA SER A 137 -8.72 14.74 11.49
C SER A 137 -8.05 16.05 11.10
N ALA A 138 -6.76 16.04 10.74
CA ALA A 138 -6.19 17.19 10.05
C ALA A 138 -6.88 17.32 8.69
N ASP A 139 -8.00 18.03 8.65
CA ASP A 139 -8.72 18.44 7.44
C ASP A 139 -9.21 17.32 6.48
N ALA A 140 -9.34 16.08 6.96
CA ALA A 140 -10.07 15.10 6.17
C ALA A 140 -11.54 15.56 6.05
N PRO A 141 -12.04 15.84 4.85
CA PRO A 141 -13.46 16.12 4.68
C PRO A 141 -14.25 14.95 5.28
N PRO A 142 -15.43 15.20 5.89
CA PRO A 142 -16.23 14.14 6.49
C PRO A 142 -16.36 13.02 5.48
N LEU A 143 -16.12 11.77 5.92
CA LEU A 143 -16.52 10.60 5.14
C LEU A 143 -18.03 10.71 4.97
N VAL A 144 -18.44 11.40 3.93
CA VAL A 144 -19.84 11.51 3.57
C VAL A 144 -20.25 10.08 3.25
N SER A 145 -21.18 9.53 3.99
CA SER A 145 -21.94 8.35 3.56
C SER A 145 -22.88 8.78 2.41
N GLY A 146 -22.29 9.14 1.35
CA GLY A 146 -22.78 9.35 0.03
C GLY A 146 -21.57 9.07 -0.84
N ALA A 147 -21.69 8.15 -1.77
CA ALA A 147 -20.64 7.84 -2.71
C ALA A 147 -19.97 9.15 -3.14
N ARG A 148 -18.66 9.30 -2.88
CA ARG A 148 -17.89 10.45 -3.40
C ARG A 148 -18.26 10.57 -4.86
N SER A 149 -18.92 11.67 -5.23
CA SER A 149 -19.28 11.86 -6.63
C SER A 149 -17.98 11.94 -7.41
N ILE A 150 -17.75 10.96 -8.27
CA ILE A 150 -16.59 10.92 -9.14
C ILE A 150 -16.65 12.17 -10.01
N SER A 151 -15.74 13.10 -9.79
CA SER A 151 -15.61 14.32 -10.57
C SER A 151 -15.09 14.04 -11.98
N ASP A 152 -15.24 15.01 -12.89
CA ASP A 152 -14.64 14.90 -14.22
C ASP A 152 -13.11 14.92 -14.16
N ASP A 153 -12.50 15.50 -13.14
CA ASP A 153 -11.06 15.46 -12.92
C ASP A 153 -10.61 14.06 -12.49
N ASP A 154 -11.35 13.40 -11.59
CA ASP A 154 -11.08 12.00 -11.23
C ASP A 154 -11.16 11.10 -12.46
N ARG A 155 -12.16 11.31 -13.33
CA ARG A 155 -12.32 10.55 -14.58
C ARG A 155 -11.18 10.79 -15.57
N ARG A 156 -10.56 12.00 -15.56
CA ARG A 156 -9.43 12.34 -16.43
C ARG A 156 -8.08 11.85 -15.93
N TRP A 157 -8.03 11.25 -14.75
CA TRP A 157 -6.79 10.66 -14.24
C TRP A 157 -6.23 9.66 -15.26
N TRP A 158 -4.92 9.75 -15.50
CA TRP A 158 -4.28 8.99 -16.58
C TRP A 158 -4.52 7.47 -16.52
N ALA A 159 -4.58 6.89 -15.32
CA ALA A 159 -4.79 5.44 -15.13
C ALA A 159 -6.21 4.97 -15.52
N PHE A 160 -7.19 5.87 -15.55
CA PHE A 160 -8.57 5.57 -15.97
C PHE A 160 -8.85 5.90 -17.43
N GLN A 161 -7.84 6.38 -18.17
CA GLN A 161 -8.00 6.62 -19.59
C GLN A 161 -7.78 5.34 -20.39
N PRO A 162 -8.48 5.16 -21.52
CA PRO A 162 -8.21 4.02 -22.39
C PRO A 162 -6.74 4.00 -22.80
N VAL A 163 -6.11 2.83 -22.72
CA VAL A 163 -4.73 2.64 -23.14
C VAL A 163 -4.60 2.97 -24.62
N ARG A 164 -3.69 3.89 -24.95
CA ARG A 164 -3.38 4.29 -26.32
C ARG A 164 -1.90 4.07 -26.59
N ARG A 165 -1.58 3.59 -27.79
CA ARG A 165 -0.19 3.49 -28.23
C ARG A 165 0.34 4.90 -28.45
N PRO A 166 1.36 5.36 -27.69
CA PRO A 166 1.94 6.67 -27.89
C PRO A 166 2.72 6.72 -29.20
N PRO A 167 2.88 7.91 -29.84
CA PRO A 167 3.78 8.06 -30.96
C PRO A 167 5.22 7.77 -30.52
N LEU A 168 5.96 7.03 -31.34
CA LEU A 168 7.36 6.76 -31.07
C LEU A 168 8.18 8.06 -31.23
N PRO A 169 9.12 8.33 -30.30
CA PRO A 169 10.03 9.47 -30.47
C PRO A 169 10.75 9.42 -31.81
N GLU A 170 10.79 10.58 -32.51
CA GLU A 170 11.56 10.72 -33.73
C GLU A 170 13.04 10.67 -33.40
N SER A 171 13.79 9.88 -34.17
CA SER A 171 15.25 9.73 -34.19
C SER A 171 15.95 9.64 -32.83
N VAL A 172 16.19 8.41 -32.41
CA VAL A 172 17.42 8.08 -31.69
C VAL A 172 18.04 6.94 -32.50
N ASP A 173 19.18 7.19 -33.13
CA ASP A 173 19.97 6.16 -33.83
C ASP A 173 20.46 5.14 -32.77
N ALA A 174 19.67 4.13 -32.52
CA ALA A 174 20.03 2.97 -31.71
C ALA A 174 19.80 1.74 -32.60
N PRO A 175 20.78 1.29 -33.36
CA PRO A 175 20.65 0.07 -34.15
C PRO A 175 20.27 -1.11 -33.29
N GLY A 176 19.17 -1.80 -33.63
CA GLY A 176 18.66 -2.95 -32.87
C GLY A 176 17.79 -2.59 -31.64
N ALA A 177 17.52 -1.31 -31.40
CA ALA A 177 16.66 -0.87 -30.31
C ALA A 177 15.19 -1.25 -30.55
N ASN A 178 14.55 -1.76 -29.52
CA ASN A 178 13.10 -1.95 -29.49
C ASN A 178 12.37 -0.61 -29.24
N GLU A 179 11.04 -0.63 -29.25
CA GLU A 179 10.25 0.58 -29.03
C GLU A 179 10.48 1.22 -27.65
N VAL A 180 10.71 0.42 -26.61
CA VAL A 180 11.00 0.91 -25.25
C VAL A 180 12.35 1.62 -25.21
N ASP A 181 13.37 1.07 -25.88
CA ASP A 181 14.70 1.67 -25.98
C ASP A 181 14.63 3.07 -26.61
N ARG A 182 13.73 3.30 -27.55
CA ARG A 182 13.53 4.63 -28.18
C ARG A 182 13.03 5.66 -27.17
N PHE A 183 12.10 5.31 -26.30
CA PHE A 183 11.64 6.21 -25.23
C PHE A 183 12.74 6.48 -24.21
N ILE A 184 13.49 5.45 -23.80
CA ILE A 184 14.61 5.61 -22.87
C ILE A 184 15.69 6.49 -23.48
N ALA A 185 16.06 6.26 -24.74
CA ALA A 185 17.07 7.03 -25.41
C ALA A 185 16.65 8.50 -25.60
N ALA A 186 15.39 8.76 -25.93
CA ALA A 186 14.87 10.14 -25.99
C ALA A 186 14.97 10.85 -24.63
N ARG A 187 14.66 10.14 -23.54
CA ARG A 187 14.79 10.71 -22.19
C ARG A 187 16.24 10.96 -21.80
N LEU A 188 17.13 10.03 -22.08
CA LEU A 188 18.57 10.20 -21.86
C LEU A 188 19.11 11.40 -22.64
N ALA A 189 18.76 11.53 -23.92
CA ALA A 189 19.18 12.65 -24.73
C ALA A 189 18.71 14.00 -24.18
N ALA A 190 17.48 14.08 -23.67
CA ALA A 190 16.95 15.29 -23.03
C ALA A 190 17.73 15.71 -21.78
N GLU A 191 18.33 14.75 -21.08
CA GLU A 191 19.19 14.98 -19.91
C GLU A 191 20.69 15.03 -20.27
N HIS A 192 21.04 15.06 -21.56
CA HIS A 192 22.42 15.02 -22.07
C HIS A 192 23.23 13.81 -21.57
N LEU A 193 22.56 12.67 -21.38
CA LEU A 193 23.15 11.41 -20.95
C LEU A 193 23.25 10.45 -22.15
N SER A 194 24.20 9.54 -22.08
CA SER A 194 24.33 8.41 -23.00
C SER A 194 24.12 7.09 -22.27
N PRO A 195 23.58 6.06 -22.93
CA PRO A 195 23.48 4.74 -22.32
C PRO A 195 24.89 4.18 -22.02
N SER A 196 24.97 3.37 -20.97
CA SER A 196 26.19 2.65 -20.67
C SER A 196 26.55 1.66 -21.78
N ALA A 197 27.81 1.29 -21.90
CA ALA A 197 28.22 0.23 -22.81
C ALA A 197 27.49 -1.10 -22.52
N ALA A 198 27.29 -1.90 -23.58
CA ALA A 198 26.68 -3.22 -23.43
C ALA A 198 27.47 -4.06 -22.44
N ALA A 199 26.75 -4.83 -21.60
CA ALA A 199 27.36 -5.70 -20.64
C ALA A 199 28.05 -6.90 -21.33
N GLU A 200 29.12 -7.41 -20.72
CA GLU A 200 29.80 -8.62 -21.18
C GLU A 200 28.86 -9.84 -21.14
N LYS A 201 29.08 -10.82 -22.02
CA LYS A 201 28.28 -12.05 -22.13
C LYS A 201 28.09 -12.76 -20.79
N ARG A 202 29.14 -12.89 -19.98
CA ARG A 202 29.05 -13.50 -18.64
C ARG A 202 28.11 -12.76 -17.72
N THR A 203 28.09 -11.44 -17.77
CA THR A 203 27.16 -10.60 -17.02
C THR A 203 25.73 -10.74 -17.55
N LEU A 204 25.55 -10.78 -18.87
CA LEU A 204 24.23 -10.93 -19.49
C LEU A 204 23.58 -12.27 -19.12
N ILE A 205 24.28 -13.40 -19.30
CA ILE A 205 23.71 -14.71 -18.95
C ILE A 205 23.41 -14.81 -17.46
N ARG A 206 24.29 -14.29 -16.60
CA ARG A 206 24.06 -14.28 -15.16
C ARG A 206 22.78 -13.50 -14.82
N ARG A 207 22.60 -12.28 -15.35
CA ARG A 207 21.42 -11.45 -15.11
C ARG A 207 20.15 -12.15 -15.61
N ALA A 208 20.13 -12.58 -16.87
CA ALA A 208 18.98 -13.23 -17.47
C ALA A 208 18.56 -14.49 -16.69
N THR A 209 19.50 -15.33 -16.26
CA THR A 209 19.17 -16.55 -15.52
C THR A 209 18.67 -16.25 -14.11
N PHE A 210 19.25 -15.27 -13.41
CA PHE A 210 18.72 -14.86 -12.10
C PHE A 210 17.32 -14.23 -12.20
N ASP A 211 17.08 -13.42 -13.22
CA ASP A 211 15.76 -12.77 -13.38
C ASP A 211 14.69 -13.81 -13.72
N LEU A 212 14.97 -14.72 -14.65
CA LEU A 212 13.98 -15.66 -15.17
C LEU A 212 13.87 -16.96 -14.37
N HIS A 213 14.94 -17.44 -13.74
CA HIS A 213 14.94 -18.68 -12.97
C HIS A 213 15.21 -18.52 -11.47
N GLY A 214 15.70 -17.35 -11.04
CA GLY A 214 16.08 -17.11 -9.63
C GLY A 214 17.38 -17.82 -9.19
N LEU A 215 18.08 -18.50 -10.09
CA LEU A 215 19.27 -19.29 -9.84
C LEU A 215 20.41 -18.85 -10.78
N PRO A 216 21.70 -19.08 -10.40
CA PRO A 216 22.80 -18.82 -11.31
C PRO A 216 22.82 -19.82 -12.47
N PRO A 217 23.37 -19.43 -13.64
CA PRO A 217 23.63 -20.38 -14.72
C PRO A 217 24.72 -21.37 -14.31
N SER A 218 24.74 -22.57 -14.92
CA SER A 218 25.82 -23.53 -14.76
C SER A 218 27.09 -23.07 -15.49
N ALA A 219 28.23 -23.64 -15.13
CA ALA A 219 29.48 -23.34 -15.78
C ALA A 219 29.48 -23.68 -17.29
N GLU A 220 28.81 -24.77 -17.64
CA GLU A 220 28.63 -25.23 -19.02
C GLU A 220 27.74 -24.25 -19.81
N GLU A 221 26.67 -23.76 -19.24
CA GLU A 221 25.80 -22.77 -19.86
C GLU A 221 26.53 -21.44 -20.10
N VAL A 222 27.36 -21.01 -19.14
CA VAL A 222 28.21 -19.82 -19.30
C VAL A 222 29.18 -20.01 -20.45
N ALA A 223 29.93 -21.15 -20.47
CA ALA A 223 30.91 -21.43 -21.50
C ALA A 223 30.29 -21.53 -22.91
N ALA A 224 29.11 -22.15 -23.02
CA ALA A 224 28.39 -22.27 -24.27
C ALA A 224 27.91 -20.89 -24.79
N PHE A 225 27.40 -20.03 -23.90
CA PHE A 225 26.98 -18.70 -24.29
C PHE A 225 28.15 -17.76 -24.62
N GLU A 226 29.27 -17.86 -23.91
CA GLU A 226 30.48 -17.09 -24.21
C GLU A 226 31.05 -17.47 -25.60
N ALA A 227 30.97 -18.73 -25.98
CA ALA A 227 31.43 -19.23 -27.27
C ALA A 227 30.49 -18.90 -28.46
N ASP A 228 29.25 -18.52 -28.23
CA ASP A 228 28.29 -18.22 -29.28
C ASP A 228 28.38 -16.76 -29.71
N ASP A 229 29.10 -16.47 -30.80
CA ASP A 229 29.26 -15.10 -31.35
C ASP A 229 28.16 -14.69 -32.34
N SER A 230 27.10 -15.48 -32.46
CA SER A 230 26.00 -15.10 -33.38
C SER A 230 25.21 -13.90 -32.86
N PRO A 231 24.66 -13.08 -33.74
CA PRO A 231 23.82 -11.92 -33.37
C PRO A 231 22.60 -12.31 -32.52
N GLU A 232 22.10 -13.53 -32.69
CA GLU A 232 20.91 -14.06 -32.05
C GLU A 232 21.19 -14.80 -30.70
N ALA A 233 22.46 -14.85 -30.27
CA ALA A 233 22.85 -15.61 -29.09
C ALA A 233 22.05 -15.24 -27.84
N TYR A 234 21.89 -13.95 -27.59
CA TYR A 234 21.15 -13.47 -26.41
C TYR A 234 19.66 -13.77 -26.52
N ARG A 235 19.03 -13.60 -27.69
CA ARG A 235 17.64 -13.94 -27.91
C ARG A 235 17.38 -15.43 -27.65
N ARG A 236 18.20 -16.30 -28.23
CA ARG A 236 18.09 -17.77 -27.97
C ARG A 236 18.28 -18.12 -26.50
N LEU A 237 19.17 -17.43 -25.81
CA LEU A 237 19.32 -17.61 -24.37
C LEU A 237 18.01 -17.29 -23.63
N VAL A 238 17.40 -16.12 -23.91
CA VAL A 238 16.17 -15.68 -23.27
C VAL A 238 15.00 -16.63 -23.61
N ASP A 239 14.84 -17.00 -24.89
CA ASP A 239 13.79 -17.94 -25.35
C ASP A 239 13.91 -19.27 -24.57
N ARG A 240 15.11 -19.84 -24.48
CA ARG A 240 15.37 -21.08 -23.74
C ARG A 240 15.05 -20.97 -22.24
N LEU A 241 15.32 -19.82 -21.63
CA LEU A 241 15.02 -19.59 -20.22
C LEU A 241 13.51 -19.46 -20.00
N LEU A 242 12.79 -18.80 -20.90
CA LEU A 242 11.32 -18.66 -20.84
C LEU A 242 10.58 -19.99 -21.07
N GLU A 243 11.13 -20.88 -21.91
CA GLU A 243 10.58 -22.23 -22.16
C GLU A 243 10.81 -23.20 -20.98
N SER A 244 11.64 -22.84 -20.03
CA SER A 244 11.96 -23.69 -18.88
C SER A 244 10.86 -23.64 -17.83
N PRO A 245 10.44 -24.79 -17.22
CA PRO A 245 9.51 -24.80 -16.09
C PRO A 245 9.94 -23.93 -14.90
N ARG A 246 11.23 -23.68 -14.76
CA ARG A 246 11.77 -22.80 -13.71
C ARG A 246 11.32 -21.35 -13.83
N TYR A 247 10.90 -20.92 -15.03
CA TYR A 247 10.33 -19.60 -15.23
C TYR A 247 9.06 -19.43 -14.40
N GLY A 248 8.10 -20.34 -14.53
CA GLY A 248 6.87 -20.30 -13.73
C GLY A 248 7.14 -20.42 -12.23
N GLU A 249 8.05 -21.32 -11.80
CA GLU A 249 8.43 -21.44 -10.38
C GLU A 249 9.00 -20.12 -9.82
N ARG A 250 9.81 -19.42 -10.59
CA ARG A 250 10.40 -18.13 -10.20
C ARG A 250 9.38 -17.01 -10.18
N TRP A 251 8.58 -16.88 -11.23
CA TRP A 251 7.67 -15.75 -11.40
C TRP A 251 6.37 -15.91 -10.64
N ALA A 252 5.89 -17.13 -10.40
CA ALA A 252 4.76 -17.41 -9.52
C ALA A 252 4.96 -16.82 -8.12
N ARG A 253 6.18 -16.80 -7.61
CA ARG A 253 6.50 -16.21 -6.32
C ARG A 253 6.06 -14.76 -6.20
N HIS A 254 6.23 -13.95 -7.26
CA HIS A 254 5.80 -12.56 -7.23
C HIS A 254 4.28 -12.43 -7.14
N TRP A 255 3.54 -13.29 -7.86
CA TRP A 255 2.09 -13.34 -7.75
C TRP A 255 1.63 -13.83 -6.38
N LEU A 256 2.24 -14.89 -5.89
CA LEU A 256 1.90 -15.49 -4.58
C LEU A 256 2.15 -14.52 -3.41
N ASP A 257 3.17 -13.67 -3.51
CA ASP A 257 3.42 -12.60 -2.53
C ASP A 257 2.29 -11.55 -2.56
N LEU A 258 1.83 -11.14 -3.73
CA LEU A 258 0.75 -10.16 -3.88
C LEU A 258 -0.57 -10.67 -3.30
N VAL A 259 -0.91 -11.93 -3.56
CA VAL A 259 -2.16 -12.56 -3.10
C VAL A 259 -2.06 -13.12 -1.68
N ARG A 260 -0.96 -12.88 -0.98
CA ARG A 260 -0.72 -13.32 0.41
C ARG A 260 -0.84 -14.84 0.58
N TYR A 261 -0.33 -15.61 -0.38
CA TYR A 261 -0.36 -17.08 -0.32
C TYR A 261 0.33 -17.61 0.93
N ALA A 262 -0.34 -18.54 1.62
CA ALA A 262 0.22 -19.28 2.73
C ALA A 262 -0.32 -20.71 2.75
N GLU A 263 0.47 -21.66 3.28
CA GLU A 263 0.08 -23.06 3.47
C GLU A 263 -0.45 -23.34 4.89
N SER A 264 -0.73 -22.27 5.65
CA SER A 264 -1.37 -22.32 6.96
C SER A 264 -2.36 -21.18 7.13
N ASP A 265 -3.24 -21.30 8.14
CA ASP A 265 -4.27 -20.30 8.43
C ASP A 265 -3.71 -19.02 9.08
N GLY A 266 -2.50 -19.12 9.62
CA GLY A 266 -1.83 -18.01 10.29
C GLY A 266 -2.38 -17.72 11.69
N TYR A 267 -1.84 -16.66 12.31
CA TYR A 267 -2.23 -16.16 13.61
C TYR A 267 -2.04 -17.20 14.75
N LYS A 268 -2.99 -17.34 15.68
CA LYS A 268 -2.79 -18.14 16.91
C LYS A 268 -2.90 -19.64 16.72
N GLN A 269 -3.78 -20.09 15.84
CA GLN A 269 -4.00 -21.53 15.63
C GLN A 269 -3.05 -22.07 14.57
N ASP A 270 -2.84 -21.29 13.50
CA ASP A 270 -1.90 -21.58 12.43
C ASP A 270 -2.05 -22.99 11.85
N ASP A 271 -3.31 -23.43 11.67
CA ASP A 271 -3.61 -24.76 11.17
C ASP A 271 -3.13 -24.92 9.72
N TYR A 272 -2.55 -26.09 9.41
CA TYR A 272 -2.03 -26.40 8.08
C TYR A 272 -3.14 -26.55 7.05
N ARG A 273 -2.97 -25.93 5.86
CA ARG A 273 -3.87 -26.02 4.70
C ARG A 273 -3.39 -27.08 3.72
N PRO A 274 -3.88 -28.31 3.80
CA PRO A 274 -3.32 -29.45 3.08
C PRO A 274 -3.51 -29.39 1.56
N THR A 275 -4.33 -28.47 1.05
CA THR A 275 -4.65 -28.33 -0.37
C THR A 275 -4.19 -27.00 -0.98
N ALA A 276 -3.65 -26.07 -0.21
CA ALA A 276 -3.23 -24.75 -0.68
C ALA A 276 -2.20 -24.83 -1.82
N TRP A 277 -1.30 -25.80 -1.79
CA TRP A 277 -0.31 -26.02 -2.84
C TRP A 277 -0.90 -26.15 -4.25
N ARG A 278 -2.17 -26.56 -4.39
CA ARG A 278 -2.84 -26.67 -5.70
C ARG A 278 -2.98 -25.31 -6.38
N TYR A 279 -3.30 -24.28 -5.61
CA TYR A 279 -3.35 -22.92 -6.13
C TYR A 279 -1.97 -22.41 -6.55
N ARG A 280 -0.93 -22.67 -5.75
CA ARG A 280 0.45 -22.37 -6.13
C ARG A 280 0.82 -23.01 -7.46
N ASP A 281 0.54 -24.29 -7.60
CA ASP A 281 0.85 -25.05 -8.83
C ASP A 281 0.05 -24.53 -10.02
N TYR A 282 -1.22 -24.16 -9.82
CA TYR A 282 -2.02 -23.47 -10.86
C TYR A 282 -1.34 -22.18 -11.35
N VAL A 283 -0.82 -21.36 -10.44
CA VAL A 283 -0.12 -20.11 -10.79
C VAL A 283 1.16 -20.41 -11.59
N ILE A 284 1.93 -21.40 -11.17
CA ILE A 284 3.16 -21.86 -11.88
C ILE A 284 2.81 -22.32 -13.30
N ASP A 285 1.81 -23.18 -13.41
CA ASP A 285 1.37 -23.74 -14.70
C ASP A 285 0.81 -22.65 -15.62
N ALA A 286 0.04 -21.69 -15.08
CA ALA A 286 -0.51 -20.58 -15.85
C ALA A 286 0.60 -19.70 -16.46
N LEU A 287 1.66 -19.42 -15.70
CA LEU A 287 2.81 -18.65 -16.17
C LEU A 287 3.64 -19.43 -17.20
N ASN A 288 3.89 -20.73 -16.98
CA ASN A 288 4.60 -21.58 -17.93
C ASN A 288 3.82 -21.79 -19.24
N ALA A 289 2.50 -21.74 -19.17
CA ALA A 289 1.63 -21.83 -20.35
C ALA A 289 1.42 -20.47 -21.06
N ASP A 290 2.04 -19.39 -20.57
CA ASP A 290 1.80 -18.03 -21.06
C ASP A 290 0.31 -17.69 -21.13
N LYS A 291 -0.45 -18.06 -20.08
CA LYS A 291 -1.88 -17.83 -20.01
C LYS A 291 -2.19 -16.36 -20.14
N PRO A 292 -3.12 -15.93 -21.02
CA PRO A 292 -3.53 -14.52 -21.13
C PRO A 292 -3.97 -13.96 -19.76
N TYR A 293 -3.48 -12.75 -19.45
CA TYR A 293 -3.67 -12.17 -18.11
C TYR A 293 -5.14 -11.94 -17.75
N ASP A 294 -5.95 -11.52 -18.70
CA ASP A 294 -7.40 -11.38 -18.54
C ASP A 294 -8.06 -12.71 -18.16
N ARG A 295 -7.68 -13.81 -18.83
CA ARG A 295 -8.17 -15.16 -18.51
C ARG A 295 -7.69 -15.59 -17.11
N PHE A 296 -6.44 -15.32 -16.77
CA PHE A 296 -5.85 -15.61 -15.47
C PHE A 296 -6.60 -14.92 -14.33
N ILE A 297 -6.99 -13.64 -14.51
CA ILE A 297 -7.82 -12.90 -13.53
C ILE A 297 -9.20 -13.51 -13.40
N VAL A 298 -9.89 -13.72 -14.53
CA VAL A 298 -11.29 -14.17 -14.51
C VAL A 298 -11.41 -15.57 -13.90
N GLU A 299 -10.45 -16.46 -14.13
CA GLU A 299 -10.45 -17.79 -13.51
C GLU A 299 -10.29 -17.71 -11.99
N GLN A 300 -9.53 -16.78 -11.46
CA GLN A 300 -9.35 -16.61 -10.01
C GLN A 300 -10.59 -16.03 -9.32
N LEU A 301 -11.35 -15.20 -10.01
CA LEU A 301 -12.53 -14.54 -9.45
C LEU A 301 -13.82 -15.33 -9.65
N ALA A 302 -13.93 -16.08 -10.74
CA ALA A 302 -15.17 -16.75 -11.16
C ALA A 302 -14.91 -18.05 -11.95
N GLY A 303 -13.81 -18.75 -11.69
CA GLY A 303 -13.44 -19.97 -12.42
C GLY A 303 -14.47 -21.08 -12.30
N ASP A 304 -15.08 -21.21 -11.16
CA ASP A 304 -16.14 -22.17 -10.86
C ASP A 304 -17.46 -21.87 -11.63
N GLU A 305 -17.70 -20.60 -11.96
CA GLU A 305 -18.88 -20.19 -12.73
C GLU A 305 -18.65 -20.27 -14.24
N ILE A 306 -17.46 -19.84 -14.72
CA ILE A 306 -17.17 -19.75 -16.16
C ILE A 306 -16.73 -21.07 -16.79
N ALA A 307 -16.14 -21.97 -15.98
CA ALA A 307 -15.65 -23.26 -16.42
C ALA A 307 -15.78 -24.34 -15.32
N PRO A 308 -17.00 -24.66 -14.89
CA PRO A 308 -17.25 -25.57 -13.76
C PRO A 308 -16.75 -27.01 -13.98
N GLU A 309 -16.50 -27.39 -15.22
CA GLU A 309 -15.95 -28.71 -15.57
C GLU A 309 -14.43 -28.73 -15.69
N ASP A 310 -13.78 -27.57 -15.58
CA ASP A 310 -12.30 -27.45 -15.61
C ASP A 310 -11.74 -27.43 -14.19
N PRO A 311 -11.04 -28.50 -13.75
CA PRO A 311 -10.45 -28.54 -12.41
C PRO A 311 -9.46 -27.40 -12.15
N GLN A 312 -8.75 -26.91 -13.17
CA GLN A 312 -7.80 -25.82 -13.02
C GLN A 312 -8.50 -24.49 -12.76
N ALA A 313 -9.62 -24.23 -13.44
CA ALA A 313 -10.43 -23.04 -13.21
C ALA A 313 -11.05 -23.05 -11.78
N ILE A 314 -11.48 -24.22 -11.31
CA ILE A 314 -11.94 -24.38 -9.92
C ILE A 314 -10.80 -24.14 -8.92
N VAL A 315 -9.62 -24.69 -9.18
CA VAL A 315 -8.43 -24.47 -8.31
C VAL A 315 -8.03 -23.01 -8.27
N ALA A 316 -8.19 -22.29 -9.38
CA ALA A 316 -7.89 -20.85 -9.44
C ALA A 316 -8.70 -20.03 -8.42
N THR A 317 -9.96 -20.39 -8.15
CA THR A 317 -10.81 -19.72 -7.14
C THR A 317 -10.31 -19.91 -5.71
N GLY A 318 -9.32 -20.78 -5.49
CA GLY A 318 -8.58 -20.88 -4.23
C GLY A 318 -7.97 -19.55 -3.78
N TYR A 319 -7.76 -18.60 -4.70
CA TYR A 319 -7.42 -17.20 -4.40
C TYR A 319 -8.33 -16.60 -3.32
N LEU A 320 -9.64 -16.81 -3.39
CA LEU A 320 -10.61 -16.24 -2.45
C LEU A 320 -10.48 -16.79 -1.01
N GLN A 321 -9.62 -17.80 -0.79
CA GLN A 321 -9.39 -18.41 0.52
C GLN A 321 -7.99 -18.15 1.08
N LEU A 322 -7.22 -17.24 0.49
CA LEU A 322 -5.83 -17.00 0.90
C LEU A 322 -5.68 -16.09 2.11
N GLY A 323 -6.75 -15.46 2.58
CA GLY A 323 -6.74 -14.59 3.77
C GLY A 323 -6.41 -15.34 5.07
N ILE A 324 -6.15 -14.58 6.13
CA ILE A 324 -5.94 -15.12 7.48
C ILE A 324 -7.28 -15.68 8.00
N TYR A 325 -7.26 -16.92 8.47
CA TYR A 325 -8.44 -17.59 9.00
C TYR A 325 -8.28 -17.82 10.50
N GLU A 326 -8.79 -16.91 11.33
CA GLU A 326 -8.84 -17.14 12.78
C GLU A 326 -10.23 -17.65 13.16
N TYR A 327 -10.31 -18.90 13.59
CA TYR A 327 -11.56 -19.47 14.07
C TYR A 327 -11.85 -19.05 15.52
N ASN A 328 -12.79 -18.10 15.68
CA ASN A 328 -13.22 -17.66 17.02
C ASN A 328 -14.73 -17.89 17.19
N GLN A 329 -15.08 -18.90 17.95
CA GLN A 329 -16.50 -19.25 18.21
C GLN A 329 -17.27 -18.19 19.03
N ARG A 330 -16.56 -17.22 19.64
CA ARG A 330 -17.20 -16.24 20.53
C ARG A 330 -17.79 -15.05 19.81
N ASP A 331 -17.23 -14.70 18.66
CA ASP A 331 -17.68 -13.53 17.88
C ASP A 331 -17.56 -13.81 16.38
N VAL A 332 -18.35 -14.74 15.90
CA VAL A 332 -18.41 -15.19 14.51
C VAL A 332 -18.76 -14.04 13.54
N PRO A 333 -19.73 -13.15 13.82
CA PRO A 333 -20.06 -12.07 12.90
C PRO A 333 -18.90 -11.09 12.67
N THR A 334 -18.22 -10.64 13.72
CA THR A 334 -17.07 -9.73 13.59
C THR A 334 -15.93 -10.36 12.82
N GLN A 335 -15.65 -11.63 13.10
CA GLN A 335 -14.62 -12.39 12.40
C GLN A 335 -14.95 -12.54 10.90
N TRP A 336 -16.19 -12.89 10.57
CA TRP A 336 -16.61 -13.05 9.19
C TRP A 336 -16.50 -11.73 8.41
N ASN A 337 -16.91 -10.63 9.04
CA ASN A 337 -16.73 -9.30 8.46
C ASN A 337 -15.25 -8.95 8.22
N ALA A 338 -14.35 -9.32 9.13
CA ALA A 338 -12.91 -9.10 8.96
C ALA A 338 -12.36 -9.89 7.75
N ILE A 339 -12.76 -11.15 7.59
CA ILE A 339 -12.38 -11.99 6.45
C ILE A 339 -12.88 -11.40 5.13
N LEU A 340 -14.14 -10.97 5.07
CA LEU A 340 -14.73 -10.37 3.88
C LEU A 340 -14.07 -9.04 3.52
N ASN A 341 -13.75 -8.21 4.51
CA ASN A 341 -13.03 -6.96 4.30
C ASN A 341 -11.64 -7.24 3.74
N GLU A 342 -10.88 -8.15 4.35
CA GLU A 342 -9.54 -8.51 3.86
C GLU A 342 -9.57 -9.07 2.44
N MET A 343 -10.53 -9.93 2.13
CA MET A 343 -10.74 -10.45 0.77
C MET A 343 -11.01 -9.31 -0.23
N THR A 344 -11.83 -8.34 0.15
CA THR A 344 -12.15 -7.17 -0.68
C THR A 344 -10.91 -6.30 -0.90
N ASP A 345 -10.18 -6.01 0.18
CA ASP A 345 -8.97 -5.19 0.14
C ASP A 345 -7.90 -5.84 -0.75
N VAL A 346 -7.59 -7.13 -0.54
CA VAL A 346 -6.61 -7.85 -1.37
C VAL A 346 -7.05 -7.89 -2.84
N THR A 347 -8.35 -8.06 -3.11
CA THR A 347 -8.88 -8.07 -4.49
C THR A 347 -8.71 -6.69 -5.15
N ALA A 348 -9.01 -5.62 -4.43
CA ALA A 348 -8.81 -4.25 -4.92
C ALA A 348 -7.32 -3.92 -5.15
N ASP A 349 -6.46 -4.31 -4.21
CA ASP A 349 -5.01 -4.08 -4.30
C ASP A 349 -4.41 -4.82 -5.51
N VAL A 350 -4.71 -6.11 -5.64
CA VAL A 350 -4.07 -6.99 -6.63
C VAL A 350 -4.56 -6.72 -8.05
N PHE A 351 -5.89 -6.60 -8.23
CA PHE A 351 -6.47 -6.50 -9.58
C PHE A 351 -6.71 -5.07 -10.05
N LEU A 352 -6.92 -4.12 -9.14
CA LEU A 352 -7.20 -2.73 -9.48
C LEU A 352 -6.04 -1.79 -9.14
N GLY A 353 -5.05 -2.24 -8.37
CA GLY A 353 -3.95 -1.41 -7.89
C GLY A 353 -4.44 -0.24 -7.01
N GLN A 354 -5.50 -0.47 -6.25
CA GLN A 354 -6.15 0.53 -5.39
C GLN A 354 -6.12 0.03 -3.94
N GLY A 355 -5.05 0.35 -3.23
CA GLY A 355 -4.87 0.11 -1.81
C GLY A 355 -5.04 1.35 -0.97
#